data_e52b2004ecacbf739983e06f8e38d4a3
#
_entry.id   e52b2004ecacbf739983e06f8e38d4a3
#
_cell.length_a   1.000
_cell.length_b   1.000
_cell.length_c   1.000
_cell.angle_alpha   90.00
_cell.angle_beta   90.00
_cell.angle_gamma   90.00
#
_symmetry.space_group_name_H-M   'P 1'
#
loop_
_entity.id
_entity.type
_entity.pdbx_description
1 polymer ?
#
loop_
_entity_poly.entity_id
_entity_poly.type
_entity_poly.pdbx_seq_one_letter_code
_entity_poly.pdbx_strand_id
1 'polypeptide(L)'
;MTSPSIWDSRRVESDVVIRDAQPADASLLAWDLETATGQMFSIMLGGRWESVLTHVVRVPGHSWSIAQARIAEVDGQPVGVLISGPAELPAPPDSLGLPWGWTRLRSTIVGIAFQPFLSFMKHHEPDEWYITAVSVMPEARGHGVGSALLRDAAKQARAAGMSSLALDVDEKNHTARRLYEREGFALVASSPRAWLAGGIQVLRMRKAL
;
A
#
# COMPACT_ATOMS: atom_id res chain seq x y z
N MET A 1 23.48 4.59 32.41
CA MET A 1 22.55 5.59 31.88
C MET A 1 21.97 5.01 30.61
N THR A 2 20.77 4.43 30.69
CA THR A 2 20.04 3.92 29.53
C THR A 2 19.47 5.11 28.78
N SER A 3 19.89 5.29 27.54
CA SER A 3 19.26 6.27 26.64
C SER A 3 17.74 6.01 26.62
N PRO A 4 16.90 7.04 26.73
CA PRO A 4 15.46 6.83 26.64
C PRO A 4 15.16 6.25 25.26
N SER A 5 14.44 5.15 25.24
CA SER A 5 13.98 4.53 24.00
C SER A 5 13.20 5.58 23.20
N ILE A 6 13.58 5.83 21.96
CA ILE A 6 12.83 6.66 21.00
C ILE A 6 11.38 6.18 20.83
N TRP A 7 11.07 4.99 21.30
CA TRP A 7 9.79 4.30 21.16
C TRP A 7 8.85 4.43 22.39
N ASP A 8 8.95 5.53 23.17
CA ASP A 8 7.89 5.84 24.15
C ASP A 8 6.61 6.24 23.41
N SER A 9 5.56 5.43 23.56
CA SER A 9 4.31 5.52 22.81
C SER A 9 3.63 6.90 22.86
N ARG A 10 3.75 7.63 23.96
CA ARG A 10 3.20 8.99 24.10
C ARG A 10 4.02 10.04 23.37
N ARG A 11 5.31 9.81 23.23
CA ARG A 11 6.23 10.71 22.54
C ARG A 11 6.15 10.54 21.04
N VAL A 12 6.09 9.30 20.55
CA VAL A 12 6.03 9.00 19.11
C VAL A 12 4.75 9.53 18.45
N GLU A 13 3.60 9.48 19.12
CA GLU A 13 2.33 9.99 18.55
C GLU A 13 2.35 11.52 18.37
N SER A 14 3.12 12.26 19.20
CA SER A 14 3.28 13.71 19.09
C SER A 14 4.32 14.14 18.05
N ASP A 15 5.24 13.24 17.68
CA ASP A 15 6.45 13.59 16.90
C ASP A 15 6.44 12.97 15.49
N VAL A 16 5.33 12.32 15.07
CA VAL A 16 5.17 11.79 13.71
C VAL A 16 4.98 12.95 12.73
N VAL A 17 5.93 13.12 11.84
CA VAL A 17 5.86 14.09 10.72
C VAL A 17 5.54 13.32 9.45
N ILE A 18 4.54 13.79 8.69
CA ILE A 18 4.20 13.22 7.37
C ILE A 18 4.69 14.18 6.29
N ARG A 19 5.50 13.66 5.37
CA ARG A 19 6.00 14.41 4.21
C ARG A 19 5.74 13.72 2.89
N ASP A 20 5.87 14.45 1.79
CA ASP A 20 5.90 13.88 0.45
C ASP A 20 7.13 12.97 0.29
N ALA A 21 6.97 11.87 -0.46
CA ALA A 21 8.08 11.01 -0.80
C ALA A 21 9.02 11.70 -1.81
N GLN A 22 10.30 11.42 -1.69
CA GLN A 22 11.36 11.92 -2.55
C GLN A 22 11.99 10.79 -3.38
N PRO A 23 12.72 11.07 -4.47
CA PRO A 23 13.39 10.04 -5.26
C PRO A 23 14.32 9.11 -4.46
N ALA A 24 14.86 9.59 -3.34
CA ALA A 24 15.67 8.80 -2.42
C ALA A 24 14.86 7.71 -1.69
N ASP A 25 13.53 7.91 -1.52
CA ASP A 25 12.65 6.96 -0.81
C ASP A 25 12.21 5.77 -1.69
N ALA A 26 12.63 5.71 -2.96
CA ALA A 26 12.13 4.72 -3.91
C ALA A 26 12.31 3.26 -3.46
N SER A 27 13.41 2.92 -2.79
CA SER A 27 13.63 1.59 -2.23
C SER A 27 12.69 1.28 -1.06
N LEU A 28 12.34 2.29 -0.27
CA LEU A 28 11.37 2.16 0.81
C LEU A 28 9.96 1.92 0.26
N LEU A 29 9.57 2.61 -0.83
CA LEU A 29 8.32 2.36 -1.52
C LEU A 29 8.25 0.96 -2.13
N ALA A 30 9.35 0.49 -2.72
CA ALA A 30 9.45 -0.87 -3.25
C ALA A 30 9.23 -1.92 -2.14
N TRP A 31 9.84 -1.70 -1.00
CA TRP A 31 9.64 -2.54 0.20
C TRP A 31 8.19 -2.50 0.72
N ASP A 32 7.56 -1.32 0.73
CA ASP A 32 6.16 -1.16 1.13
C ASP A 32 5.22 -1.97 0.23
N LEU A 33 5.35 -1.83 -1.08
CA LEU A 33 4.56 -2.59 -2.07
C LEU A 33 4.73 -4.10 -1.89
N GLU A 34 5.96 -4.58 -1.71
CA GLU A 34 6.24 -6.00 -1.46
C GLU A 34 5.60 -6.49 -0.16
N THR A 35 5.72 -5.71 0.90
CA THR A 35 5.16 -6.04 2.22
C THR A 35 3.63 -6.04 2.18
N ALA A 36 3.01 -5.04 1.57
CA ALA A 36 1.57 -4.90 1.46
C ALA A 36 0.93 -6.01 0.61
N THR A 37 1.66 -6.53 -0.39
CA THR A 37 1.19 -7.61 -1.28
C THR A 37 1.54 -9.02 -0.78
N GLY A 38 2.07 -9.16 0.43
CA GLY A 38 2.43 -10.46 1.00
C GLY A 38 3.53 -11.19 0.24
N GLN A 39 4.55 -10.46 -0.20
CA GLN A 39 5.72 -10.98 -0.93
C GLN A 39 5.40 -11.49 -2.35
N MET A 40 4.32 -11.03 -2.96
CA MET A 40 3.92 -11.46 -4.29
C MET A 40 4.97 -11.12 -5.35
N PHE A 41 5.61 -9.96 -5.26
CA PHE A 41 6.61 -9.54 -6.26
C PHE A 41 7.89 -10.37 -6.19
N SER A 42 8.37 -10.73 -5.01
CA SER A 42 9.52 -11.63 -4.86
C SER A 42 9.22 -13.04 -5.42
N ILE A 43 7.99 -13.53 -5.24
CA ILE A 43 7.54 -14.78 -5.85
C ILE A 43 7.50 -14.68 -7.37
N MET A 44 7.01 -13.55 -7.92
CA MET A 44 6.88 -13.36 -9.37
C MET A 44 8.19 -13.02 -10.07
N LEU A 45 9.01 -12.16 -9.47
CA LEU A 45 10.21 -11.55 -10.09
C LEU A 45 11.53 -12.17 -9.57
N GLY A 46 11.45 -13.00 -8.52
CA GLY A 46 12.63 -13.54 -7.87
C GLY A 46 13.50 -12.42 -7.27
N GLY A 47 14.81 -12.60 -7.24
CA GLY A 47 15.75 -11.62 -6.67
C GLY A 47 15.82 -10.26 -7.37
N ARG A 48 15.05 -10.05 -8.44
CA ARG A 48 14.98 -8.76 -9.16
C ARG A 48 13.86 -7.84 -8.70
N TRP A 49 12.99 -8.29 -7.82
CA TRP A 49 11.78 -7.56 -7.42
C TRP A 49 12.09 -6.13 -6.96
N GLU A 50 13.11 -5.97 -6.12
CA GLU A 50 13.47 -4.65 -5.56
C GLU A 50 13.92 -3.68 -6.65
N SER A 51 14.82 -4.10 -7.56
CA SER A 51 15.28 -3.24 -8.64
C SER A 51 14.17 -2.86 -9.61
N VAL A 52 13.26 -3.79 -9.90
CA VAL A 52 12.10 -3.55 -10.77
C VAL A 52 11.13 -2.57 -10.09
N LEU A 53 10.72 -2.81 -8.85
CA LEU A 53 9.81 -1.93 -8.16
C LEU A 53 10.42 -0.54 -7.92
N THR A 54 11.70 -0.46 -7.53
CA THR A 54 12.41 0.81 -7.37
C THR A 54 12.45 1.62 -8.67
N HIS A 55 12.53 0.96 -9.82
CA HIS A 55 12.42 1.63 -11.12
C HIS A 55 10.98 2.09 -11.38
N VAL A 56 10.01 1.21 -11.19
CA VAL A 56 8.57 1.47 -11.44
C VAL A 56 8.07 2.66 -10.64
N VAL A 57 8.34 2.72 -9.34
CA VAL A 57 7.84 3.81 -8.49
C VAL A 57 8.37 5.19 -8.91
N ARG A 58 9.48 5.27 -9.63
CA ARG A 58 10.03 6.51 -10.18
C ARG A 58 9.35 6.97 -11.47
N VAL A 59 8.63 6.09 -12.15
CA VAL A 59 7.87 6.47 -13.35
C VAL A 59 6.65 7.28 -12.91
N PRO A 60 6.41 8.47 -13.49
CA PRO A 60 5.27 9.28 -13.09
C PRO A 60 3.96 8.81 -13.76
N GLY A 61 2.82 9.27 -13.21
CA GLY A 61 1.52 9.16 -13.88
C GLY A 61 0.75 7.87 -13.63
N HIS A 62 1.12 7.07 -12.64
CA HIS A 62 0.39 5.87 -12.25
C HIS A 62 0.24 5.73 -10.72
N SER A 63 -0.63 4.84 -10.28
CA SER A 63 -1.02 4.68 -8.87
C SER A 63 0.11 4.29 -7.92
N TRP A 64 1.23 3.74 -8.39
CA TRP A 64 2.39 3.36 -7.56
C TRP A 64 3.52 4.37 -7.61
N SER A 65 3.34 5.49 -8.29
CA SER A 65 4.43 6.47 -8.45
C SER A 65 4.76 7.17 -7.14
N ILE A 66 5.99 7.63 -7.01
CA ILE A 66 6.48 8.43 -5.89
C ILE A 66 5.58 9.64 -5.59
N ALA A 67 4.98 10.24 -6.63
CA ALA A 67 4.08 11.37 -6.48
C ALA A 67 2.80 11.06 -5.67
N GLN A 68 2.47 9.77 -5.52
CA GLN A 68 1.32 9.28 -4.75
C GLN A 68 1.70 8.82 -3.34
N ALA A 69 2.97 8.99 -2.95
CA ALA A 69 3.48 8.41 -1.72
C ALA A 69 3.73 9.46 -0.63
N ARG A 70 3.46 9.07 0.60
CA ARG A 70 3.72 9.82 1.83
C ARG A 70 4.62 9.01 2.74
N ILE A 71 5.56 9.69 3.38
CA ILE A 71 6.50 9.10 4.34
C ILE A 71 6.18 9.63 5.73
N ALA A 72 6.03 8.72 6.68
CA ALA A 72 6.00 9.05 8.10
C ALA A 72 7.41 8.99 8.67
N GLU A 73 7.81 10.05 9.36
CA GLU A 73 9.11 10.16 10.03
C GLU A 73 8.95 10.40 11.53
N VAL A 74 9.87 9.85 12.29
CA VAL A 74 10.08 10.16 13.71
C VAL A 74 11.56 10.49 13.88
N ASP A 75 11.88 11.62 14.47
CA ASP A 75 13.27 12.13 14.62
C ASP A 75 14.05 12.14 13.28
N GLY A 76 13.37 12.48 12.17
CA GLY A 76 13.95 12.53 10.82
C GLY A 76 14.25 11.16 10.21
N GLN A 77 13.82 10.06 10.84
CA GLN A 77 13.96 8.70 10.30
C GLN A 77 12.64 8.22 9.72
N PRO A 78 12.62 7.69 8.49
CA PRO A 78 11.40 7.14 7.91
C PRO A 78 10.99 5.86 8.66
N VAL A 79 9.75 5.84 9.14
CA VAL A 79 9.18 4.74 9.95
C VAL A 79 7.91 4.16 9.37
N GLY A 80 7.37 4.76 8.31
CA GLY A 80 6.17 4.27 7.63
C GLY A 80 6.00 4.89 6.26
N VAL A 81 5.27 4.20 5.40
CA VAL A 81 4.94 4.60 4.03
C VAL A 81 3.45 4.44 3.80
N LEU A 82 2.90 5.33 3.01
CA LEU A 82 1.56 5.22 2.44
C LEU A 82 1.63 5.55 0.96
N ILE A 83 1.03 4.73 0.10
CA ILE A 83 0.81 5.02 -1.32
C ILE A 83 -0.69 5.12 -1.54
N SER A 84 -1.18 6.28 -1.96
CA SER A 84 -2.61 6.50 -2.17
C SER A 84 -2.88 7.60 -3.18
N GLY A 85 -4.00 7.54 -3.88
CA GLY A 85 -4.39 8.54 -4.85
C GLY A 85 -5.81 8.32 -5.38
N PRO A 86 -6.28 9.16 -6.31
CA PRO A 86 -7.53 8.93 -7.01
C PRO A 86 -7.57 7.51 -7.59
N ALA A 87 -8.67 6.80 -7.37
CA ALA A 87 -8.81 5.41 -7.83
C ALA A 87 -8.77 5.27 -9.37
N GLU A 88 -9.02 6.36 -10.09
CA GLU A 88 -8.95 6.43 -11.55
C GLU A 88 -7.52 6.46 -12.10
N LEU A 89 -6.51 6.63 -11.25
CA LEU A 89 -5.12 6.60 -11.71
C LEU A 89 -4.82 5.26 -12.39
N PRO A 90 -4.15 5.30 -13.56
CA PRO A 90 -3.80 4.07 -14.26
C PRO A 90 -2.90 3.19 -13.40
N ALA A 91 -3.02 1.88 -13.58
CA ALA A 91 -2.06 0.93 -13.06
C ALA A 91 -0.66 1.21 -13.64
N PRO A 92 0.41 0.77 -12.97
CA PRO A 92 1.75 0.88 -13.54
C PRO A 92 1.81 0.21 -14.92
N PRO A 93 2.67 0.72 -15.83
CA PRO A 93 2.75 0.20 -17.20
C PRO A 93 3.13 -1.28 -17.22
N ASP A 94 2.51 -2.06 -18.10
CA ASP A 94 2.77 -3.50 -18.26
C ASP A 94 4.21 -3.80 -18.68
N SER A 95 4.92 -2.81 -19.22
CA SER A 95 6.34 -2.88 -19.58
C SER A 95 7.26 -2.70 -18.36
N LEU A 96 7.09 -3.51 -17.33
CA LEU A 96 7.97 -3.53 -16.15
C LEU A 96 9.42 -3.93 -16.46
N GLY A 97 9.85 -3.85 -17.73
CA GLY A 97 11.18 -4.31 -18.16
C GLY A 97 11.37 -5.82 -17.95
N LEU A 98 10.29 -6.58 -17.90
CA LEU A 98 10.36 -8.03 -17.73
C LEU A 98 11.02 -8.66 -18.97
N PRO A 99 12.05 -9.50 -18.78
CA PRO A 99 12.71 -10.18 -19.89
C PRO A 99 11.69 -11.03 -20.68
N TRP A 100 11.81 -10.99 -22.01
CA TRP A 100 11.06 -11.87 -22.91
C TRP A 100 11.33 -13.34 -22.56
N GLY A 101 10.30 -14.18 -22.59
CA GLY A 101 10.44 -15.61 -22.42
C GLY A 101 9.59 -16.18 -21.27
N TRP A 102 10.15 -17.09 -20.51
CA TRP A 102 9.48 -17.86 -19.46
C TRP A 102 8.75 -17.01 -18.40
N THR A 103 9.33 -15.87 -18.05
CA THR A 103 8.72 -14.94 -17.05
C THR A 103 7.42 -14.36 -17.57
N ARG A 104 7.34 -14.02 -18.86
CA ARG A 104 6.13 -13.48 -19.49
C ARG A 104 5.04 -14.56 -19.62
N LEU A 105 5.40 -15.79 -20.00
CA LEU A 105 4.46 -16.90 -20.06
C LEU A 105 3.89 -17.21 -18.68
N ARG A 106 4.73 -17.26 -17.66
CA ARG A 106 4.31 -17.50 -16.27
C ARG A 106 3.41 -16.38 -15.75
N SER A 107 3.72 -15.12 -16.00
CA SER A 107 2.88 -13.97 -15.58
C SER A 107 1.53 -13.97 -16.31
N THR A 108 1.47 -14.40 -17.57
CA THR A 108 0.22 -14.52 -18.33
C THR A 108 -0.68 -15.63 -17.76
N ILE A 109 -0.13 -16.80 -17.47
CA ILE A 109 -0.89 -17.93 -16.89
C ILE A 109 -1.42 -17.56 -15.51
N VAL A 110 -0.56 -16.93 -14.67
CA VAL A 110 -0.96 -16.44 -13.36
C VAL A 110 -2.05 -15.36 -13.51
N GLY A 111 -1.88 -14.41 -14.43
CA GLY A 111 -2.87 -13.37 -14.69
C GLY A 111 -4.25 -13.92 -15.08
N ILE A 112 -4.31 -14.94 -15.94
CA ILE A 112 -5.58 -15.60 -16.33
C ILE A 112 -6.22 -16.31 -15.13
N ALA A 113 -5.43 -17.05 -14.37
CA ALA A 113 -5.90 -17.80 -13.20
C ALA A 113 -6.43 -16.87 -12.07
N PHE A 114 -5.86 -15.68 -11.97
CA PHE A 114 -6.24 -14.66 -10.97
C PHE A 114 -7.23 -13.61 -11.48
N GLN A 115 -7.70 -13.73 -12.73
CA GLN A 115 -8.57 -12.73 -13.36
C GLN A 115 -9.76 -12.26 -12.50
N PRO A 116 -10.55 -13.14 -11.85
CA PRO A 116 -11.65 -12.68 -11.00
C PRO A 116 -11.20 -11.87 -9.79
N PHE A 117 -10.06 -12.24 -9.20
CA PHE A 117 -9.45 -11.54 -8.09
C PHE A 117 -8.90 -10.17 -8.53
N LEU A 118 -8.15 -10.14 -9.63
CA LEU A 118 -7.60 -8.90 -10.20
C LEU A 118 -8.71 -7.95 -10.69
N SER A 119 -9.80 -8.49 -11.24
CA SER A 119 -10.96 -7.70 -11.63
C SER A 119 -11.63 -7.02 -10.43
N PHE A 120 -11.75 -7.72 -9.31
CA PHE A 120 -12.25 -7.15 -8.06
C PHE A 120 -11.37 -5.98 -7.59
N MET A 121 -10.05 -6.14 -7.59
CA MET A 121 -9.11 -5.11 -7.16
C MET A 121 -9.12 -3.86 -8.05
N LYS A 122 -9.43 -4.02 -9.35
CA LYS A 122 -9.50 -2.91 -10.32
C LYS A 122 -10.85 -2.18 -10.31
N HIS A 123 -11.87 -2.75 -9.68
CA HIS A 123 -13.20 -2.13 -9.65
C HIS A 123 -13.28 -1.13 -8.50
N HIS A 124 -13.38 0.14 -8.82
CA HIS A 124 -13.49 1.26 -7.88
C HIS A 124 -14.77 2.04 -8.12
N GLU A 125 -15.26 2.71 -7.09
CA GLU A 125 -16.38 3.64 -7.22
C GLU A 125 -15.90 5.01 -7.73
N PRO A 126 -16.78 5.77 -8.40
CA PRO A 126 -16.48 7.17 -8.71
C PRO A 126 -16.16 7.96 -7.44
N ASP A 127 -15.31 8.99 -7.56
CA ASP A 127 -14.91 9.88 -6.47
C ASP A 127 -14.29 9.17 -5.25
N GLU A 128 -13.66 8.02 -5.48
CA GLU A 128 -12.97 7.24 -4.46
C GLU A 128 -11.47 7.54 -4.46
N TRP A 129 -10.92 7.80 -3.29
CA TRP A 129 -9.47 7.84 -3.06
C TRP A 129 -9.03 6.45 -2.57
N TYR A 130 -8.12 5.82 -3.30
CA TYR A 130 -7.71 4.46 -3.02
C TYR A 130 -6.33 4.40 -2.37
N ILE A 131 -6.23 3.67 -1.25
CA ILE A 131 -4.98 3.35 -0.57
C ILE A 131 -4.44 2.05 -1.16
N THR A 132 -3.38 2.18 -1.95
CA THR A 132 -2.74 1.04 -2.64
C THR A 132 -1.89 0.21 -1.68
N ALA A 133 -1.13 0.89 -0.81
CA ALA A 133 -0.27 0.25 0.17
C ALA A 133 -0.10 1.13 1.40
N VAL A 134 0.05 0.51 2.56
CA VAL A 134 0.43 1.17 3.80
C VAL A 134 1.23 0.22 4.67
N SER A 135 2.42 0.61 5.05
CA SER A 135 3.30 -0.16 5.93
C SER A 135 3.89 0.71 7.03
N VAL A 136 4.12 0.08 8.15
CA VAL A 136 4.82 0.69 9.30
C VAL A 136 5.93 -0.26 9.73
N MET A 137 7.13 0.26 9.90
CA MET A 137 8.27 -0.51 10.34
C MET A 137 7.97 -1.22 11.67
N PRO A 138 8.42 -2.46 11.85
CA PRO A 138 8.08 -3.27 13.04
C PRO A 138 8.27 -2.53 14.35
N GLU A 139 9.36 -1.78 14.46
CA GLU A 139 9.77 -1.03 15.66
C GLU A 139 8.81 0.14 15.96
N ALA A 140 8.17 0.70 14.94
CA ALA A 140 7.25 1.83 15.04
C ALA A 140 5.78 1.42 15.16
N ARG A 141 5.48 0.12 15.11
CA ARG A 141 4.10 -0.39 15.26
C ARG A 141 3.56 -0.16 16.66
N GLY A 142 2.25 0.06 16.76
CA GLY A 142 1.60 0.32 18.04
C GLY A 142 1.74 1.76 18.55
N HIS A 143 2.47 2.64 17.85
CA HIS A 143 2.76 4.01 18.24
C HIS A 143 1.99 5.07 17.43
N GLY A 144 0.86 4.72 16.84
CA GLY A 144 -0.02 5.67 16.15
C GLY A 144 0.39 6.03 14.71
N VAL A 145 1.56 5.58 14.20
CA VAL A 145 2.07 5.93 12.87
C VAL A 145 1.08 5.56 11.75
N GLY A 146 0.51 4.35 11.78
CA GLY A 146 -0.48 3.93 10.79
C GLY A 146 -1.74 4.80 10.80
N SER A 147 -2.22 5.18 11.99
CA SER A 147 -3.34 6.11 12.15
C SER A 147 -3.02 7.49 11.58
N ALA A 148 -1.80 8.00 11.80
CA ALA A 148 -1.37 9.29 11.26
C ALA A 148 -1.34 9.28 9.72
N LEU A 149 -0.80 8.22 9.11
CA LEU A 149 -0.80 8.03 7.65
C LEU A 149 -2.22 7.97 7.08
N LEU A 150 -3.13 7.22 7.70
CA LEU A 150 -4.52 7.13 7.25
C LEU A 150 -5.29 8.45 7.37
N ARG A 151 -5.03 9.23 8.43
CA ARG A 151 -5.61 10.58 8.60
C ARG A 151 -5.06 11.56 7.56
N ASP A 152 -3.76 11.47 7.21
CA ASP A 152 -3.17 12.26 6.14
C ASP A 152 -3.80 11.92 4.78
N ALA A 153 -3.98 10.64 4.46
CA ALA A 153 -4.71 10.22 3.26
C ALA A 153 -6.13 10.80 3.20
N ALA A 154 -6.86 10.77 4.33
CA ALA A 154 -8.19 11.37 4.41
C ALA A 154 -8.18 12.88 4.18
N LYS A 155 -7.15 13.59 4.66
CA LYS A 155 -6.96 15.02 4.41
C LYS A 155 -6.70 15.30 2.93
N GLN A 156 -5.83 14.53 2.29
CA GLN A 156 -5.53 14.66 0.85
C GLN A 156 -6.77 14.38 0.00
N ALA A 157 -7.49 13.31 0.30
CA ALA A 157 -8.70 12.94 -0.42
C ALA A 157 -9.77 14.03 -0.35
N ARG A 158 -10.00 14.62 0.84
CA ARG A 158 -10.91 15.76 0.99
C ARG A 158 -10.45 16.98 0.19
N ALA A 159 -9.15 17.28 0.22
CA ALA A 159 -8.58 18.39 -0.54
C ALA A 159 -8.72 18.20 -2.07
N ALA A 160 -8.75 16.95 -2.52
CA ALA A 160 -9.00 16.57 -3.91
C ALA A 160 -10.50 16.46 -4.27
N GLY A 161 -11.41 16.74 -3.32
CA GLY A 161 -12.87 16.67 -3.56
C GLY A 161 -13.44 15.26 -3.60
N MET A 162 -12.70 14.25 -3.11
CA MET A 162 -13.17 12.86 -3.06
C MET A 162 -14.18 12.64 -1.95
N SER A 163 -15.15 11.76 -2.18
CA SER A 163 -16.23 11.46 -1.23
C SER A 163 -15.91 10.32 -0.27
N SER A 164 -14.94 9.48 -0.62
CA SER A 164 -14.60 8.29 0.17
C SER A 164 -13.12 7.89 0.05
N LEU A 165 -12.66 7.19 1.10
CA LEU A 165 -11.41 6.42 1.09
C LEU A 165 -11.73 4.93 0.99
N ALA A 166 -10.97 4.19 0.19
CA ALA A 166 -11.05 2.73 0.13
C ALA A 166 -9.67 2.08 0.18
N LEU A 167 -9.66 0.84 0.61
CA LEU A 167 -8.49 -0.04 0.62
C LEU A 167 -8.94 -1.50 0.54
N ASP A 168 -8.01 -2.34 0.15
CA ASP A 168 -8.15 -3.79 0.21
C ASP A 168 -7.20 -4.39 1.25
N VAL A 169 -7.68 -5.32 2.06
CA VAL A 169 -6.89 -5.97 3.11
C VAL A 169 -7.10 -7.48 3.08
N ASP A 170 -6.03 -8.25 3.27
CA ASP A 170 -6.14 -9.72 3.42
C ASP A 170 -7.08 -10.05 4.59
N GLU A 171 -8.02 -10.96 4.35
CA GLU A 171 -8.97 -11.47 5.36
C GLU A 171 -8.25 -11.91 6.64
N LYS A 172 -7.04 -12.48 6.51
CA LYS A 172 -6.22 -12.98 7.62
C LYS A 172 -5.44 -11.89 8.36
N ASN A 173 -5.35 -10.67 7.81
CA ASN A 173 -4.63 -9.56 8.44
C ASN A 173 -5.50 -8.85 9.50
N HIS A 174 -5.78 -9.56 10.58
CA HIS A 174 -6.63 -9.05 11.67
C HIS A 174 -6.09 -7.77 12.33
N THR A 175 -4.77 -7.59 12.32
CA THR A 175 -4.13 -6.40 12.91
C THR A 175 -4.41 -5.14 12.08
N ALA A 176 -4.25 -5.21 10.77
CA ALA A 176 -4.57 -4.11 9.88
C ALA A 176 -6.08 -3.82 9.88
N ARG A 177 -6.93 -4.86 9.85
CA ARG A 177 -8.39 -4.69 9.90
C ARG A 177 -8.82 -3.91 11.14
N ARG A 178 -8.33 -4.28 12.34
CA ARG A 178 -8.63 -3.53 13.57
C ARG A 178 -8.18 -2.08 13.53
N LEU A 179 -7.05 -1.78 12.86
CA LEU A 179 -6.62 -0.40 12.64
C LEU A 179 -7.63 0.33 11.76
N TYR A 180 -8.02 -0.24 10.63
CA TYR A 180 -8.95 0.38 9.68
C TYR A 180 -10.33 0.60 10.32
N GLU A 181 -10.86 -0.37 11.05
CA GLU A 181 -12.12 -0.26 11.79
C GLU A 181 -12.08 0.90 12.80
N ARG A 182 -10.99 1.05 13.57
CA ARG A 182 -10.80 2.18 14.50
C ARG A 182 -10.73 3.53 13.79
N GLU A 183 -10.17 3.56 12.57
CA GLU A 183 -10.09 4.78 11.75
C GLU A 183 -11.39 5.05 10.97
N GLY A 184 -12.46 4.25 11.20
CA GLY A 184 -13.79 4.46 10.64
C GLY A 184 -14.04 3.81 9.28
N PHE A 185 -13.20 2.86 8.86
CA PHE A 185 -13.48 2.05 7.68
C PHE A 185 -14.46 0.92 8.01
N ALA A 186 -15.41 0.68 7.12
CA ALA A 186 -16.36 -0.43 7.18
C ALA A 186 -16.13 -1.41 6.02
N LEU A 187 -16.40 -2.69 6.26
CA LEU A 187 -16.39 -3.70 5.21
C LEU A 187 -17.53 -3.45 4.22
N VAL A 188 -17.23 -3.36 2.92
CA VAL A 188 -18.22 -3.13 1.85
C VAL A 188 -18.29 -4.26 0.83
N ALA A 189 -17.21 -5.00 0.62
CA ALA A 189 -17.16 -6.11 -0.31
C ALA A 189 -16.03 -7.10 0.03
N SER A 190 -16.08 -8.29 -0.58
CA SER A 190 -14.99 -9.27 -0.52
C SER A 190 -14.70 -9.84 -1.89
N SER A 191 -13.43 -10.10 -2.19
CA SER A 191 -13.02 -10.74 -3.43
C SER A 191 -13.46 -12.19 -3.49
N PRO A 192 -13.55 -12.80 -4.68
CA PRO A 192 -13.50 -14.25 -4.82
C PRO A 192 -12.24 -14.81 -4.17
N ARG A 193 -12.32 -16.04 -3.63
CA ARG A 193 -11.13 -16.72 -3.11
C ARG A 193 -10.21 -17.16 -4.25
N ALA A 194 -8.97 -16.75 -4.20
CA ALA A 194 -7.93 -17.16 -5.14
C ALA A 194 -7.33 -18.51 -4.71
N TRP A 195 -8.06 -19.61 -4.99
CA TRP A 195 -7.67 -20.96 -4.57
C TRP A 195 -6.29 -21.38 -5.06
N LEU A 196 -5.89 -20.96 -6.26
CA LEU A 196 -4.56 -21.21 -6.82
C LEU A 196 -3.43 -20.46 -6.09
N ALA A 197 -3.78 -19.46 -5.27
CA ALA A 197 -2.85 -18.74 -4.40
C ALA A 197 -3.07 -19.07 -2.91
N GLY A 198 -3.35 -20.31 -2.59
CA GLY A 198 -3.54 -20.71 -1.19
C GLY A 198 -4.85 -20.20 -0.55
N GLY A 199 -5.85 -19.85 -1.36
CA GLY A 199 -7.15 -19.40 -0.88
C GLY A 199 -7.17 -17.96 -0.37
N ILE A 200 -6.27 -17.11 -0.85
CA ILE A 200 -6.24 -15.68 -0.51
C ILE A 200 -7.61 -15.06 -0.83
N GLN A 201 -8.13 -14.28 0.09
CA GLN A 201 -9.29 -13.43 -0.07
C GLN A 201 -8.97 -12.04 0.49
N VAL A 202 -9.30 -10.99 -0.26
CA VAL A 202 -9.20 -9.63 0.23
C VAL A 202 -10.56 -9.05 0.53
N LEU A 203 -10.60 -8.21 1.53
CA LEU A 203 -11.78 -7.49 2.00
C LEU A 203 -11.63 -6.04 1.62
N ARG A 204 -12.58 -5.51 0.86
CA ARG A 204 -12.65 -4.07 0.58
C ARG A 204 -13.28 -3.36 1.75
N MET A 205 -12.54 -2.41 2.29
CA MET A 205 -13.04 -1.54 3.35
C MET A 205 -13.10 -0.10 2.84
N ARG A 206 -14.16 0.62 3.24
CA ARG A 206 -14.42 2.00 2.81
C ARG A 206 -14.77 2.88 4.00
N LYS A 207 -14.34 4.14 3.91
CA LYS A 207 -14.66 5.21 4.85
C LYS A 207 -15.22 6.39 4.07
N ALA A 208 -16.41 6.89 4.45
CA ALA A 208 -16.92 8.18 3.97
C ALA A 208 -16.08 9.35 4.54
N LEU A 209 -15.92 10.43 3.77
CA LEU A 209 -15.08 11.59 4.09
C LEU A 209 -15.89 12.81 4.51
#